data_397b1b05dcf8acc2427f6a83cb7b95f3
#
_entry.id   397b1b05dcf8acc2427f6a83cb7b95f3
#
_cell.length_a   1.000
_cell.length_b   1.000
_cell.length_c   1.000
_cell.angle_alpha   90.00
_cell.angle_beta   90.00
_cell.angle_gamma   90.00
#
_symmetry.space_group_name_H-M   'P 1'
#
loop_
_entity.id
_entity.type
_entity.pdbx_description
1 polymer ?
#
loop_
_entity_poly.entity_id
_entity_poly.type
_entity_poly.pdbx_seq_one_letter_code
_entity_poly.pdbx_strand_id
1 'polypeptide(L)'
;MRVFLAALSAFILFGMLSGCKRPQQETIIVGSMDYTEQHILGHMLVMLIEARTDLNVIHRDNMVSHVIFAAIEANAVDLYVEYTGTVYGQVFVLSDSTDATEVYNTSVALLAERYDIRMLGKLGFNNSYGFAVRRDTAERYGLITFSDLAEVSSSMIFCGSAGMISRNDGLPNLKKLYDMSFKDEIQLHNEDRYIALMNDEAQVAGIFTTDGLLFEHDLVVLEDDKNFFPPYHGAVVVRNVILDKHPELLGILDLLTGKLPDDVMRNLNYRVDVGNESPRAVAESFLRENGLIR
;
A
#
# COMPACT_ATOMS: atom_id res chain seq x y z
N MET A 1 69.86 -28.75 -31.08
CA MET A 1 69.12 -27.63 -31.62
C MET A 1 67.64 -28.01 -31.91
N ARG A 2 66.97 -28.78 -31.01
CA ARG A 2 65.56 -29.23 -31.15
C ARG A 2 64.78 -29.13 -29.86
N VAL A 3 65.23 -28.45 -28.84
CA VAL A 3 64.59 -28.35 -27.52
C VAL A 3 64.11 -26.92 -27.26
N PHE A 4 64.45 -25.93 -28.09
CA PHE A 4 64.09 -24.50 -27.85
C PHE A 4 62.80 -24.02 -28.57
N LEU A 5 62.19 -24.83 -29.45
CA LEU A 5 60.96 -24.44 -30.14
C LEU A 5 59.67 -24.90 -29.48
N ALA A 6 59.72 -25.76 -28.47
CA ALA A 6 58.51 -26.26 -27.83
C ALA A 6 58.03 -25.35 -26.65
N ALA A 7 58.87 -24.44 -26.15
CA ALA A 7 58.50 -23.57 -25.03
C ALA A 7 57.77 -22.27 -25.43
N LEU A 8 57.80 -21.86 -26.70
CA LEU A 8 57.21 -20.61 -27.17
C LEU A 8 55.75 -20.76 -27.57
N SER A 9 55.28 -21.98 -27.86
CA SER A 9 53.90 -22.24 -28.28
C SER A 9 52.89 -22.39 -27.13
N ALA A 10 53.38 -22.63 -25.89
CA ALA A 10 52.53 -22.79 -24.69
C ALA A 10 52.13 -21.45 -24.03
N PHE A 11 52.81 -20.35 -24.37
CA PHE A 11 52.55 -19.04 -23.74
C PHE A 11 51.47 -18.20 -24.50
N ILE A 12 51.11 -18.56 -25.72
CA ILE A 12 50.11 -17.83 -26.55
C ILE A 12 48.70 -18.34 -26.30
N LEU A 13 48.50 -19.54 -25.73
CA LEU A 13 47.14 -20.11 -25.51
C LEU A 13 46.55 -19.76 -24.13
N PHE A 14 47.30 -19.09 -23.25
CA PHE A 14 46.79 -18.70 -21.91
C PHE A 14 46.25 -17.27 -21.84
N GLY A 15 46.31 -16.52 -22.96
CA GLY A 15 45.92 -15.09 -23.02
C GLY A 15 44.47 -14.80 -23.45
N MET A 16 43.63 -15.80 -23.80
CA MET A 16 42.30 -15.58 -24.35
C MET A 16 41.13 -16.09 -23.50
N LEU A 17 41.36 -16.34 -22.22
CA LEU A 17 40.29 -16.56 -21.23
C LEU A 17 40.08 -15.30 -20.37
N SER A 18 40.20 -14.12 -20.95
CA SER A 18 39.51 -12.94 -20.42
C SER A 18 38.03 -13.13 -20.67
N GLY A 19 37.40 -13.98 -19.87
CA GLY A 19 35.97 -14.11 -19.85
C GLY A 19 35.40 -12.71 -19.68
N CYS A 20 34.68 -12.22 -20.68
CA CYS A 20 33.75 -11.10 -20.50
C CYS A 20 32.88 -11.46 -19.29
N LYS A 21 33.25 -11.00 -18.09
CA LYS A 21 32.26 -10.88 -17.02
C LYS A 21 31.20 -9.99 -17.59
N ARG A 22 30.05 -10.56 -18.01
CA ARG A 22 28.85 -9.77 -18.20
C ARG A 22 28.75 -8.91 -16.95
N PRO A 23 28.59 -7.58 -17.07
CA PRO A 23 28.33 -6.75 -15.90
C PRO A 23 27.19 -7.43 -15.17
N GLN A 24 27.38 -7.70 -13.89
CA GLN A 24 26.33 -8.29 -13.07
C GLN A 24 25.18 -7.28 -13.10
N GLN A 25 24.08 -7.66 -13.73
CA GLN A 25 22.91 -6.79 -13.87
C GLN A 25 22.47 -6.39 -12.48
N GLU A 26 22.45 -5.10 -12.19
CA GLU A 26 22.08 -4.61 -10.87
C GLU A 26 20.63 -4.99 -10.59
N THR A 27 20.36 -5.45 -9.38
CA THR A 27 19.03 -5.95 -8.99
C THR A 27 18.35 -4.95 -8.09
N ILE A 28 17.13 -4.58 -8.44
CA ILE A 28 16.23 -3.75 -7.63
C ILE A 28 15.22 -4.66 -6.92
N ILE A 29 15.06 -4.46 -5.62
CA ILE A 29 14.14 -5.25 -4.80
C ILE A 29 12.92 -4.38 -4.46
N VAL A 30 11.77 -4.73 -5.06
CA VAL A 30 10.47 -4.13 -4.77
C VAL A 30 9.79 -4.94 -3.67
N GLY A 31 9.40 -4.28 -2.56
CA GLY A 31 8.63 -4.90 -1.50
C GLY A 31 7.12 -4.71 -1.69
N SER A 32 6.30 -5.59 -1.10
CA SER A 32 4.87 -5.35 -0.86
C SER A 32 4.37 -6.08 0.38
N MET A 33 3.37 -5.51 1.05
CA MET A 33 2.73 -6.12 2.21
C MET A 33 1.77 -7.23 1.78
N ASP A 34 1.32 -8.05 2.75
CA ASP A 34 0.50 -9.25 2.53
C ASP A 34 -1.00 -8.89 2.50
N TYR A 35 -1.42 -8.11 1.48
CA TYR A 35 -2.82 -7.88 1.14
C TYR A 35 -2.97 -7.34 -0.30
N THR A 36 -4.16 -7.49 -0.86
CA THR A 36 -4.49 -7.30 -2.28
C THR A 36 -3.95 -6.00 -2.87
N GLU A 37 -4.26 -4.85 -2.26
CA GLU A 37 -3.82 -3.54 -2.74
C GLU A 37 -2.30 -3.45 -2.89
N GLN A 38 -1.57 -3.93 -1.90
CA GLN A 38 -0.11 -3.91 -1.92
C GLN A 38 0.49 -4.86 -2.97
N HIS A 39 -0.14 -6.02 -3.19
CA HIS A 39 0.28 -6.93 -4.26
C HIS A 39 0.10 -6.29 -5.64
N ILE A 40 -1.04 -5.62 -5.88
CA ILE A 40 -1.29 -4.90 -7.13
C ILE A 40 -0.25 -3.80 -7.33
N LEU A 41 -0.04 -2.95 -6.32
CA LEU A 41 0.92 -1.84 -6.36
C LEU A 41 2.37 -2.33 -6.54
N GLY A 42 2.76 -3.39 -5.84
CA GLY A 42 4.08 -4.02 -6.01
C GLY A 42 4.31 -4.51 -7.43
N HIS A 43 3.32 -5.18 -8.05
CA HIS A 43 3.39 -5.59 -9.44
C HIS A 43 3.44 -4.40 -10.41
N MET A 44 2.72 -3.30 -10.14
CA MET A 44 2.82 -2.08 -10.96
C MET A 44 4.24 -1.52 -10.95
N LEU A 45 4.88 -1.43 -9.78
CA LEU A 45 6.25 -0.93 -9.66
C LEU A 45 7.24 -1.82 -10.42
N VAL A 46 7.14 -3.15 -10.26
CA VAL A 46 7.98 -4.12 -10.97
C VAL A 46 7.87 -3.92 -12.48
N MET A 47 6.65 -3.94 -13.01
CA MET A 47 6.41 -3.85 -14.46
C MET A 47 6.83 -2.50 -15.05
N LEU A 48 6.66 -1.41 -14.31
CA LEU A 48 7.12 -0.09 -14.76
C LEU A 48 8.64 -0.03 -14.89
N ILE A 49 9.37 -0.57 -13.91
CA ILE A 49 10.83 -0.60 -13.95
C ILE A 49 11.30 -1.52 -15.09
N GLU A 50 10.79 -2.74 -15.18
CA GLU A 50 11.15 -3.71 -16.24
C GLU A 50 10.84 -3.20 -17.65
N ALA A 51 9.72 -2.48 -17.83
CA ALA A 51 9.32 -1.96 -19.15
C ALA A 51 10.17 -0.78 -19.64
N ARG A 52 10.92 -0.11 -18.76
CA ARG A 52 11.61 1.15 -19.06
C ARG A 52 13.10 1.14 -18.77
N THR A 53 13.61 0.03 -18.23
CA THR A 53 15.03 -0.15 -17.92
C THR A 53 15.49 -1.57 -18.25
N ASP A 54 16.79 -1.79 -18.26
CA ASP A 54 17.39 -3.13 -18.35
C ASP A 54 17.74 -3.70 -16.96
N LEU A 55 17.19 -3.14 -15.88
CA LEU A 55 17.45 -3.60 -14.52
C LEU A 55 16.74 -4.94 -14.25
N ASN A 56 17.40 -5.79 -13.46
CA ASN A 56 16.74 -6.98 -12.92
C ASN A 56 15.88 -6.58 -11.72
N VAL A 57 14.60 -6.97 -11.69
CA VAL A 57 13.69 -6.62 -10.60
C VAL A 57 13.23 -7.88 -9.88
N ILE A 58 13.32 -7.88 -8.55
CA ILE A 58 12.80 -8.95 -7.70
C ILE A 58 11.64 -8.38 -6.88
N HIS A 59 10.48 -9.02 -6.97
CA HIS A 59 9.35 -8.71 -6.11
C HIS A 59 9.42 -9.57 -4.83
N ARG A 60 9.51 -8.92 -3.68
CA ARG A 60 9.34 -9.53 -2.35
C ARG A 60 7.97 -9.19 -1.82
N ASP A 61 7.02 -10.02 -2.12
CA ASP A 61 5.64 -9.91 -1.68
C ASP A 61 5.41 -10.58 -0.28
N ASN A 62 4.18 -10.52 0.20
CA ASN A 62 3.74 -11.16 1.46
C ASN A 62 4.53 -10.72 2.70
N MET A 63 5.00 -9.48 2.74
CA MET A 63 5.70 -8.94 3.90
C MET A 63 4.70 -8.44 4.95
N VAL A 64 4.97 -8.74 6.21
CA VAL A 64 4.12 -8.21 7.30
C VAL A 64 4.36 -6.71 7.44
N SER A 65 3.28 -5.92 7.59
CA SER A 65 3.31 -4.44 7.56
C SER A 65 4.35 -3.82 8.53
N HIS A 66 4.53 -4.36 9.73
CA HIS A 66 5.52 -3.82 10.66
C HIS A 66 6.97 -4.27 10.37
N VAL A 67 7.18 -5.17 9.39
CA VAL A 67 8.50 -5.70 9.00
C VAL A 67 9.03 -4.98 7.78
N ILE A 68 8.17 -4.52 6.85
CA ILE A 68 8.61 -3.97 5.57
C ILE A 68 9.43 -2.69 5.74
N PHE A 69 9.07 -1.82 6.72
CA PHE A 69 9.85 -0.61 7.00
C PHE A 69 11.25 -0.98 7.53
N ALA A 70 11.35 -1.93 8.43
CA ALA A 70 12.66 -2.43 8.89
C ALA A 70 13.46 -3.08 7.74
N ALA A 71 12.80 -3.67 6.75
CA ALA A 71 13.47 -4.26 5.59
C ALA A 71 14.07 -3.21 4.65
N ILE A 72 13.39 -2.08 4.41
CA ILE A 72 13.98 -0.99 3.61
C ILE A 72 15.13 -0.31 4.36
N GLU A 73 15.01 -0.12 5.67
CA GLU A 73 16.08 0.40 6.52
C GLU A 73 17.31 -0.53 6.52
N ALA A 74 17.09 -1.85 6.58
CA ALA A 74 18.13 -2.86 6.52
C ALA A 74 18.70 -3.14 5.11
N ASN A 75 18.27 -2.40 4.09
CA ASN A 75 18.64 -2.59 2.68
C ASN A 75 18.22 -3.95 2.09
N ALA A 76 17.20 -4.59 2.66
CA ALA A 76 16.63 -5.83 2.17
C ALA A 76 15.50 -5.59 1.14
N VAL A 77 14.97 -4.37 1.09
CA VAL A 77 14.03 -3.83 0.10
C VAL A 77 14.58 -2.48 -0.35
N ASP A 78 14.43 -2.14 -1.63
CA ASP A 78 14.89 -0.88 -2.20
C ASP A 78 13.78 0.16 -2.33
N LEU A 79 12.56 -0.28 -2.62
CA LEU A 79 11.37 0.56 -2.71
C LEU A 79 10.09 -0.27 -2.48
N TYR A 80 9.03 0.41 -2.06
CA TYR A 80 7.67 -0.13 -1.95
C TYR A 80 6.66 1.01 -1.84
N VAL A 81 5.35 0.71 -1.80
CA VAL A 81 4.31 1.71 -1.49
C VAL A 81 4.03 1.71 0.01
N GLU A 82 4.18 2.88 0.62
CA GLU A 82 3.85 3.11 2.03
C GLU A 82 2.75 4.15 2.17
N TYR A 83 2.12 4.24 3.33
CA TYR A 83 1.03 5.17 3.60
C TYR A 83 1.49 6.30 4.52
N THR A 84 1.08 7.53 4.19
CA THR A 84 1.50 8.74 4.93
C THR A 84 1.18 8.64 6.41
N GLY A 85 -0.02 8.17 6.78
CA GLY A 85 -0.43 8.00 8.17
C GLY A 85 0.37 6.93 8.92
N THR A 86 0.81 5.87 8.23
CA THR A 86 1.70 4.84 8.80
C THR A 86 3.07 5.43 9.11
N VAL A 87 3.65 6.19 8.17
CA VAL A 87 4.93 6.87 8.39
C VAL A 87 4.82 7.84 9.55
N TYR A 88 3.82 8.71 9.54
CA TYR A 88 3.61 9.73 10.56
C TYR A 88 3.35 9.11 11.94
N GLY A 89 2.37 8.21 12.02
CA GLY A 89 1.85 7.69 13.28
C GLY A 89 2.60 6.48 13.85
N GLN A 90 3.20 5.63 12.99
CA GLN A 90 3.86 4.41 13.44
C GLN A 90 5.39 4.49 13.38
N VAL A 91 5.96 5.06 12.28
CA VAL A 91 7.42 5.19 12.17
C VAL A 91 7.93 6.32 13.06
N PHE A 92 7.27 7.48 13.03
CA PHE A 92 7.70 8.65 13.81
C PHE A 92 6.93 8.86 15.12
N VAL A 93 5.87 8.09 15.34
CA VAL A 93 5.03 8.13 16.57
C VAL A 93 4.46 9.53 16.82
N LEU A 94 4.08 10.23 15.76
CA LEU A 94 3.42 11.53 15.81
C LEU A 94 1.90 11.36 15.80
N SER A 95 1.17 12.29 16.43
CA SER A 95 -0.30 12.24 16.50
C SER A 95 -0.92 13.64 16.64
N ASP A 96 -0.17 14.67 16.31
CA ASP A 96 -0.53 16.08 16.53
C ASP A 96 -1.20 16.72 15.31
N SER A 97 -1.32 16.00 14.19
CA SER A 97 -2.02 16.48 13.02
C SER A 97 -2.79 15.39 12.28
N THR A 98 -3.96 15.78 11.75
CA THR A 98 -4.76 15.02 10.77
C THR A 98 -4.87 15.76 9.43
N ASP A 99 -4.20 16.90 9.26
CA ASP A 99 -4.13 17.60 7.98
C ASP A 99 -3.29 16.81 6.97
N ALA A 100 -3.90 16.47 5.84
CA ALA A 100 -3.29 15.62 4.82
C ALA A 100 -2.01 16.20 4.20
N THR A 101 -1.90 17.53 4.15
CA THR A 101 -0.72 18.21 3.61
C THR A 101 0.41 18.20 4.64
N GLU A 102 0.09 18.48 5.88
CA GLU A 102 1.05 18.48 6.98
C GLU A 102 1.61 17.09 7.24
N VAL A 103 0.74 16.06 7.36
CA VAL A 103 1.13 14.65 7.53
C VAL A 103 2.06 14.19 6.41
N TYR A 104 1.72 14.51 5.14
CA TYR A 104 2.57 14.16 4.00
C TYR A 104 3.91 14.89 4.04
N ASN A 105 3.93 16.22 4.19
CA ASN A 105 5.15 17.01 4.16
C ASN A 105 6.10 16.63 5.31
N THR A 106 5.57 16.40 6.50
CA THR A 106 6.34 15.95 7.66
C THR A 106 6.94 14.55 7.41
N SER A 107 6.15 13.63 6.85
CA SER A 107 6.63 12.29 6.50
C SER A 107 7.76 12.34 5.47
N VAL A 108 7.63 13.15 4.42
CA VAL A 108 8.69 13.37 3.40
C VAL A 108 9.97 13.88 4.05
N ALA A 109 9.86 14.93 4.88
CA ALA A 109 11.03 15.56 5.50
C ALA A 109 11.77 14.60 6.44
N LEU A 110 11.03 13.92 7.33
CA LEU A 110 11.61 13.04 8.33
C LEU A 110 12.18 11.74 7.75
N LEU A 111 11.57 11.18 6.69
CA LEU A 111 12.14 10.01 5.98
C LEU A 111 13.48 10.37 5.32
N ALA A 112 13.55 11.54 4.67
CA ALA A 112 14.78 12.00 4.04
C ALA A 112 15.88 12.30 5.08
N GLU A 113 15.53 12.97 6.18
CA GLU A 113 16.49 13.37 7.20
C GLU A 113 17.06 12.19 8.00
N ARG A 114 16.19 11.24 8.41
CA ARG A 114 16.56 10.20 9.38
C ARG A 114 16.95 8.88 8.77
N TYR A 115 16.45 8.57 7.56
CA TYR A 115 16.60 7.24 6.94
C TYR A 115 17.21 7.27 5.54
N ASP A 116 17.47 8.45 4.99
CA ASP A 116 17.91 8.61 3.59
C ASP A 116 16.94 7.94 2.58
N ILE A 117 15.64 8.02 2.89
CA ILE A 117 14.53 7.49 2.09
C ILE A 117 13.75 8.67 1.51
N ARG A 118 13.43 8.59 0.22
CA ARG A 118 12.56 9.55 -0.47
C ARG A 118 11.15 9.00 -0.56
N MET A 119 10.16 9.77 -0.11
CA MET A 119 8.75 9.55 -0.41
C MET A 119 8.38 10.39 -1.63
N LEU A 120 7.83 9.74 -2.67
CA LEU A 120 7.42 10.39 -3.92
C LEU A 120 6.00 10.95 -3.81
N GLY A 121 5.46 11.48 -4.93
CA GLY A 121 4.11 12.03 -4.99
C GLY A 121 3.04 11.02 -4.58
N LYS A 122 1.94 11.52 -4.00
CA LYS A 122 0.78 10.69 -3.61
C LYS A 122 0.18 10.02 -4.85
N LEU A 123 -0.12 8.74 -4.77
CA LEU A 123 -0.67 7.95 -5.89
C LEU A 123 -2.09 8.36 -6.27
N GLY A 124 -2.86 8.93 -5.33
CA GLY A 124 -4.20 9.49 -5.56
C GLY A 124 -5.24 9.00 -4.58
N PHE A 125 -5.13 7.79 -4.05
CA PHE A 125 -6.06 7.22 -3.08
C PHE A 125 -5.64 7.47 -1.62
N ASN A 126 -6.63 7.33 -0.73
CA ASN A 126 -6.47 7.38 0.71
C ASN A 126 -7.05 6.09 1.32
N ASN A 127 -6.21 5.13 1.70
CA ASN A 127 -6.63 3.88 2.33
C ASN A 127 -6.78 4.08 3.85
N SER A 128 -7.82 4.81 4.25
CA SER A 128 -8.14 5.07 5.65
C SER A 128 -9.09 4.01 6.21
N TYR A 129 -9.20 3.97 7.52
CA TYR A 129 -10.32 3.30 8.17
C TYR A 129 -11.61 4.11 7.94
N GLY A 130 -12.74 3.41 7.90
CA GLY A 130 -14.07 4.00 7.79
C GLY A 130 -15.12 3.09 8.40
N PHE A 131 -16.36 3.58 8.45
CA PHE A 131 -17.52 2.78 8.82
C PHE A 131 -18.47 2.70 7.64
N ALA A 132 -18.94 1.49 7.36
CA ALA A 132 -19.97 1.26 6.36
C ALA A 132 -21.24 0.72 7.02
N VAL A 133 -22.37 1.15 6.48
CA VAL A 133 -23.72 0.68 6.83
C VAL A 133 -24.47 0.31 5.55
N ARG A 134 -25.49 -0.54 5.63
CA ARG A 134 -26.37 -0.75 4.49
C ARG A 134 -27.13 0.52 4.15
N ARG A 135 -27.47 0.73 2.88
CA ARG A 135 -28.22 1.90 2.42
C ARG A 135 -29.57 2.02 3.12
N ASP A 136 -30.30 0.93 3.31
CA ASP A 136 -31.59 0.93 4.02
C ASP A 136 -31.45 1.36 5.48
N THR A 137 -30.33 1.01 6.12
CA THR A 137 -29.99 1.46 7.48
C THR A 137 -29.65 2.94 7.49
N ALA A 138 -28.81 3.41 6.53
CA ALA A 138 -28.47 4.83 6.41
C ALA A 138 -29.74 5.70 6.19
N GLU A 139 -30.62 5.28 5.29
CA GLU A 139 -31.88 6.01 5.01
C GLU A 139 -32.84 6.01 6.21
N ARG A 140 -32.96 4.86 6.90
CA ARG A 140 -33.84 4.73 8.08
C ARG A 140 -33.47 5.67 9.21
N TYR A 141 -32.18 5.86 9.46
CA TYR A 141 -31.66 6.63 10.59
C TYR A 141 -31.05 7.98 10.16
N GLY A 142 -31.04 8.30 8.85
CA GLY A 142 -30.47 9.53 8.33
C GLY A 142 -28.95 9.63 8.48
N LEU A 143 -28.22 8.49 8.36
CA LEU A 143 -26.80 8.44 8.63
C LEU A 143 -25.98 8.93 7.43
N ILE A 144 -25.16 9.95 7.65
CA ILE A 144 -24.19 10.50 6.71
C ILE A 144 -22.80 10.51 7.34
N THR A 145 -22.71 10.87 8.61
CA THR A 145 -21.46 11.09 9.35
C THR A 145 -21.33 10.13 10.54
N PHE A 146 -20.13 10.06 11.11
CA PHE A 146 -19.93 9.37 12.39
C PHE A 146 -20.69 10.05 13.54
N SER A 147 -20.90 11.37 13.50
CA SER A 147 -21.73 12.06 14.47
C SER A 147 -23.20 11.64 14.40
N ASP A 148 -23.76 11.43 13.18
CA ASP A 148 -25.13 10.90 13.05
C ASP A 148 -25.23 9.48 13.61
N LEU A 149 -24.21 8.64 13.34
CA LEU A 149 -24.16 7.28 13.87
C LEU A 149 -24.11 7.27 15.39
N ALA A 150 -23.40 8.19 16.01
CA ALA A 150 -23.28 8.27 17.47
C ALA A 150 -24.66 8.34 18.16
N GLU A 151 -25.60 9.09 17.60
CA GLU A 151 -26.95 9.27 18.16
C GLU A 151 -27.75 7.95 18.30
N VAL A 152 -27.46 6.96 17.42
CA VAL A 152 -28.22 5.70 17.35
C VAL A 152 -27.36 4.46 17.64
N SER A 153 -26.07 4.63 17.82
CA SER A 153 -25.09 3.54 17.97
C SER A 153 -25.44 2.55 19.09
N SER A 154 -26.08 3.00 20.18
CA SER A 154 -26.46 2.15 21.30
C SER A 154 -27.48 1.03 20.96
N SER A 155 -28.16 1.16 19.84
CA SER A 155 -29.07 0.13 19.31
C SER A 155 -28.42 -0.79 18.27
N MET A 156 -27.18 -0.54 17.84
CA MET A 156 -26.50 -1.19 16.73
C MET A 156 -25.34 -2.08 17.20
N ILE A 157 -25.11 -3.13 16.46
CA ILE A 157 -23.95 -4.02 16.60
C ILE A 157 -22.89 -3.55 15.59
N PHE A 158 -21.68 -3.35 16.10
CA PHE A 158 -20.50 -3.06 15.29
C PHE A 158 -19.74 -4.36 15.00
N CYS A 159 -19.24 -4.54 13.77
CA CYS A 159 -18.24 -5.55 13.47
C CYS A 159 -16.99 -4.93 12.88
N GLY A 160 -15.82 -5.46 13.24
CA GLY A 160 -14.55 -4.91 12.80
C GLY A 160 -13.39 -5.89 12.91
N SER A 161 -12.25 -5.53 12.33
CA SER A 161 -11.02 -6.31 12.51
C SER A 161 -10.52 -6.23 13.95
N ALA A 162 -9.70 -7.20 14.36
CA ALA A 162 -9.06 -7.20 15.68
C ALA A 162 -8.31 -5.88 15.96
N GLY A 163 -7.60 -5.36 14.96
CA GLY A 163 -6.89 -4.10 15.07
C GLY A 163 -7.82 -2.92 15.29
N MET A 164 -8.92 -2.82 14.53
CA MET A 164 -9.92 -1.77 14.68
C MET A 164 -10.53 -1.77 16.07
N ILE A 165 -10.89 -2.94 16.60
CA ILE A 165 -11.59 -3.07 17.88
C ILE A 165 -10.67 -2.83 19.08
N SER A 166 -9.39 -3.23 19.00
CA SER A 166 -8.51 -3.26 20.19
C SER A 166 -7.50 -2.14 20.29
N ARG A 167 -7.09 -1.53 19.17
CA ARG A 167 -6.03 -0.52 19.17
C ARG A 167 -6.55 0.85 19.64
N ASN A 168 -5.69 1.63 20.27
CA ASN A 168 -6.03 2.98 20.71
C ASN A 168 -6.31 3.94 19.54
N ASP A 169 -5.65 3.74 18.38
CA ASP A 169 -5.90 4.47 17.14
C ASP A 169 -7.09 3.90 16.33
N GLY A 170 -7.90 3.07 16.96
CA GLY A 170 -9.11 2.46 16.44
C GLY A 170 -10.35 2.82 17.27
N LEU A 171 -11.29 1.85 17.32
CA LEU A 171 -12.62 2.00 17.93
C LEU A 171 -12.62 2.55 19.38
N PRO A 172 -11.70 2.16 20.29
CA PRO A 172 -11.74 2.61 21.69
C PRO A 172 -11.65 4.14 21.83
N ASN A 173 -10.76 4.82 21.12
CA ASN A 173 -10.65 6.28 21.20
C ASN A 173 -11.63 7.00 20.26
N LEU A 174 -12.00 6.38 19.13
CA LEU A 174 -13.04 6.89 18.26
C LEU A 174 -14.38 6.99 19.01
N LYS A 175 -14.76 5.93 19.74
CA LYS A 175 -15.97 5.96 20.59
C LYS A 175 -15.95 7.09 21.61
N LYS A 176 -14.80 7.39 22.22
CA LYS A 176 -14.66 8.51 23.16
C LYS A 176 -14.84 9.86 22.47
N LEU A 177 -14.25 10.04 21.27
CA LEU A 177 -14.33 11.31 20.55
C LEU A 177 -15.75 11.62 20.08
N TYR A 178 -16.45 10.58 19.61
CA TYR A 178 -17.82 10.70 19.05
C TYR A 178 -18.92 10.46 20.07
N ASP A 179 -18.59 10.06 21.31
CA ASP A 179 -19.54 9.63 22.35
C ASP A 179 -20.41 8.44 21.88
N MET A 180 -19.79 7.48 21.17
CA MET A 180 -20.44 6.29 20.65
C MET A 180 -20.46 5.17 21.70
N SER A 181 -21.57 4.40 21.70
CA SER A 181 -21.73 3.23 22.52
C SER A 181 -22.49 2.16 21.76
N PHE A 182 -21.80 1.20 21.16
CA PHE A 182 -22.45 0.11 20.43
C PHE A 182 -23.09 -0.89 21.40
N LYS A 183 -24.20 -1.52 20.96
CA LYS A 183 -24.89 -2.58 21.70
C LYS A 183 -23.99 -3.79 21.90
N ASP A 184 -23.20 -4.14 20.88
CA ASP A 184 -22.21 -5.20 20.90
C ASP A 184 -21.09 -4.90 19.88
N GLU A 185 -19.94 -5.54 20.04
CA GLU A 185 -18.75 -5.37 19.17
C GLU A 185 -18.21 -6.75 18.80
N ILE A 186 -18.32 -7.13 17.53
CA ILE A 186 -17.95 -8.44 17.02
C ILE A 186 -16.63 -8.32 16.22
N GLN A 187 -15.65 -9.14 16.59
CA GLN A 187 -14.42 -9.25 15.81
C GLN A 187 -14.63 -10.21 14.65
N LEU A 188 -14.49 -9.69 13.42
CA LEU A 188 -14.60 -10.46 12.18
C LEU A 188 -13.43 -10.12 11.24
N HIS A 189 -13.07 -11.08 10.39
CA HIS A 189 -12.04 -10.90 9.38
C HIS A 189 -12.65 -10.47 8.04
N ASN A 190 -11.93 -9.67 7.29
CA ASN A 190 -12.15 -9.29 5.88
C ASN A 190 -13.62 -9.43 5.40
N GLU A 191 -13.90 -10.44 4.60
CA GLU A 191 -15.21 -10.68 3.97
C GLU A 191 -16.33 -10.93 4.99
N ASP A 192 -16.04 -11.60 6.12
CA ASP A 192 -17.04 -11.92 7.14
C ASP A 192 -17.74 -10.67 7.70
N ARG A 193 -17.06 -9.50 7.70
CA ARG A 193 -17.65 -8.23 8.11
C ARG A 193 -18.78 -7.81 7.16
N TYR A 194 -18.57 -8.00 5.87
CA TYR A 194 -19.56 -7.68 4.84
C TYR A 194 -20.72 -8.69 4.87
N ILE A 195 -20.43 -9.96 5.07
CA ILE A 195 -21.45 -11.02 5.24
C ILE A 195 -22.33 -10.71 6.45
N ALA A 196 -21.75 -10.38 7.60
CA ALA A 196 -22.49 -10.02 8.81
C ALA A 196 -23.37 -8.78 8.60
N LEU A 197 -22.85 -7.76 7.86
CA LEU A 197 -23.62 -6.57 7.53
C LEU A 197 -24.81 -6.88 6.61
N MET A 198 -24.62 -7.71 5.58
CA MET A 198 -25.67 -8.10 4.64
C MET A 198 -26.73 -9.00 5.28
N ASN A 199 -26.34 -9.87 6.24
CA ASN A 199 -27.25 -10.72 6.98
C ASN A 199 -27.97 -10.04 8.16
N ASP A 200 -27.70 -8.73 8.40
CA ASP A 200 -28.19 -7.97 9.55
C ASP A 200 -27.71 -8.50 10.93
N GLU A 201 -26.65 -9.28 10.94
CA GLU A 201 -25.96 -9.74 12.15
C GLU A 201 -25.18 -8.59 12.80
N ALA A 202 -24.73 -7.62 12.01
CA ALA A 202 -24.21 -6.31 12.43
C ALA A 202 -24.84 -5.20 11.58
N GLN A 203 -24.98 -4.01 12.12
CA GLN A 203 -25.52 -2.84 11.41
C GLN A 203 -24.41 -1.90 10.93
N VAL A 204 -23.24 -1.96 11.54
CA VAL A 204 -22.08 -1.13 11.23
C VAL A 204 -20.86 -2.01 11.05
N ALA A 205 -20.16 -1.87 9.94
CA ALA A 205 -18.88 -2.55 9.70
C ALA A 205 -17.72 -1.54 9.68
N GLY A 206 -16.66 -1.84 10.42
CA GLY A 206 -15.36 -1.19 10.26
C GLY A 206 -14.69 -1.69 8.98
N ILE A 207 -14.37 -0.79 8.06
CA ILE A 207 -13.88 -1.08 6.71
C ILE A 207 -12.59 -0.30 6.42
N PHE A 208 -11.92 -0.65 5.33
CA PHE A 208 -10.97 0.24 4.69
C PHE A 208 -11.65 0.94 3.50
N THR A 209 -11.36 2.23 3.32
CA THR A 209 -12.02 3.05 2.27
C THR A 209 -11.71 2.59 0.84
N THR A 210 -10.70 1.78 0.66
CA THR A 210 -10.31 1.14 -0.61
C THR A 210 -10.73 -0.33 -0.72
N ASP A 211 -11.49 -0.88 0.24
CA ASP A 211 -11.97 -2.27 0.19
C ASP A 211 -12.79 -2.52 -1.10
N GLY A 212 -12.43 -3.55 -1.86
CA GLY A 212 -13.09 -3.93 -3.11
C GLY A 212 -14.58 -4.30 -2.92
N LEU A 213 -14.89 -4.97 -1.81
CA LEU A 213 -16.25 -5.38 -1.46
C LEU A 213 -17.26 -4.23 -1.29
N LEU A 214 -16.78 -2.98 -1.14
CA LEU A 214 -17.66 -1.80 -1.16
C LEU A 214 -18.36 -1.60 -2.50
N PHE A 215 -17.82 -2.16 -3.60
CA PHE A 215 -18.46 -2.11 -4.93
C PHE A 215 -19.56 -3.14 -5.10
N GLU A 216 -19.47 -4.27 -4.41
CA GLU A 216 -20.40 -5.38 -4.60
C GLU A 216 -21.75 -5.15 -3.91
N HIS A 217 -21.73 -4.40 -2.82
CA HIS A 217 -22.89 -4.21 -1.95
C HIS A 217 -23.36 -2.77 -1.95
N ASP A 218 -24.66 -2.56 -1.83
CA ASP A 218 -25.25 -1.23 -1.72
C ASP A 218 -25.05 -0.64 -0.31
N LEU A 219 -23.80 -0.23 -0.05
CA LEU A 219 -23.35 0.30 1.22
C LEU A 219 -23.14 1.81 1.16
N VAL A 220 -23.28 2.45 2.30
CA VAL A 220 -22.94 3.85 2.55
C VAL A 220 -21.73 3.89 3.47
N VAL A 221 -20.64 4.49 3.00
CA VAL A 221 -19.48 4.79 3.84
C VAL A 221 -19.76 6.12 4.52
N LEU A 222 -19.72 6.12 5.86
CA LEU A 222 -19.98 7.32 6.66
C LEU A 222 -18.74 8.22 6.71
N GLU A 223 -18.97 9.53 6.75
CA GLU A 223 -17.93 10.54 6.84
C GLU A 223 -17.40 10.65 8.28
N ASP A 224 -16.09 10.65 8.46
CA ASP A 224 -15.41 10.98 9.72
C ASP A 224 -15.34 12.51 9.90
N ASP A 225 -16.47 13.12 10.28
CA ASP A 225 -16.66 14.57 10.36
C ASP A 225 -15.83 15.28 11.43
N LYS A 226 -15.21 14.54 12.37
CA LYS A 226 -14.26 15.07 13.35
C LYS A 226 -12.80 14.73 13.03
N ASN A 227 -12.54 14.11 11.86
CA ASN A 227 -11.21 13.75 11.37
C ASN A 227 -10.39 12.95 12.41
N PHE A 228 -10.97 11.90 12.98
CA PHE A 228 -10.30 11.02 13.95
C PHE A 228 -9.14 10.27 13.31
N PHE A 229 -9.37 9.73 12.10
CA PHE A 229 -8.35 8.99 11.40
C PHE A 229 -7.40 9.93 10.65
N PRO A 230 -6.07 9.77 10.82
CA PRO A 230 -5.12 10.48 9.97
C PRO A 230 -5.27 10.01 8.50
N PRO A 231 -4.84 10.83 7.54
CA PRO A 231 -4.86 10.43 6.13
C PRO A 231 -3.79 9.38 5.85
N TYR A 232 -4.19 8.31 5.14
CA TYR A 232 -3.33 7.20 4.71
C TYR A 232 -3.17 7.21 3.18
N HIS A 233 -2.65 8.32 2.62
CA HIS A 233 -2.37 8.38 1.19
C HIS A 233 -1.22 7.45 0.81
N GLY A 234 -1.43 6.59 -0.19
CA GLY A 234 -0.38 5.76 -0.76
C GLY A 234 0.68 6.60 -1.49
N ALA A 235 1.95 6.33 -1.24
CA ALA A 235 3.08 6.95 -1.92
C ALA A 235 4.25 5.97 -2.03
N VAL A 236 5.01 6.03 -3.12
CA VAL A 236 6.22 5.22 -3.27
C VAL A 236 7.30 5.76 -2.33
N VAL A 237 7.89 4.89 -1.53
CA VAL A 237 9.10 5.16 -0.76
C VAL A 237 10.28 4.43 -1.39
N VAL A 238 11.41 5.10 -1.56
CA VAL A 238 12.59 4.58 -2.24
C VAL A 238 13.85 5.08 -1.55
N ARG A 239 14.85 4.23 -1.40
CA ARG A 239 16.15 4.59 -0.85
C ARG A 239 16.87 5.57 -1.78
N ASN A 240 17.40 6.68 -1.25
CA ASN A 240 18.10 7.67 -2.08
C ASN A 240 19.28 7.08 -2.83
N VAL A 241 20.04 6.14 -2.22
CA VAL A 241 21.17 5.47 -2.89
C VAL A 241 20.77 4.75 -4.18
N ILE A 242 19.53 4.30 -4.31
CA ILE A 242 18.99 3.69 -5.53
C ILE A 242 18.73 4.75 -6.59
N LEU A 243 18.15 5.89 -6.21
CA LEU A 243 17.92 7.02 -7.12
C LEU A 243 19.24 7.70 -7.56
N ASP A 244 20.25 7.71 -6.70
CA ASP A 244 21.59 8.23 -7.04
C ASP A 244 22.27 7.36 -8.10
N LYS A 245 22.10 6.05 -8.03
CA LYS A 245 22.63 5.09 -9.01
C LYS A 245 21.80 5.02 -10.29
N HIS A 246 20.49 5.15 -10.17
CA HIS A 246 19.49 5.02 -11.23
C HIS A 246 18.55 6.22 -11.24
N PRO A 247 19.02 7.41 -11.60
CA PRO A 247 18.23 8.65 -11.56
C PRO A 247 16.99 8.61 -12.46
N GLU A 248 16.97 7.76 -13.49
CA GLU A 248 15.83 7.52 -14.36
C GLU A 248 14.62 6.94 -13.60
N LEU A 249 14.85 6.19 -12.52
CA LEU A 249 13.77 5.59 -11.71
C LEU A 249 12.85 6.65 -11.10
N LEU A 250 13.35 7.84 -10.78
CA LEU A 250 12.52 8.90 -10.25
C LEU A 250 11.35 9.23 -11.19
N GLY A 251 11.65 9.47 -12.47
CA GLY A 251 10.63 9.77 -13.47
C GLY A 251 9.74 8.58 -13.80
N ILE A 252 10.27 7.35 -13.71
CA ILE A 252 9.51 6.12 -13.96
C ILE A 252 8.48 5.88 -12.85
N LEU A 253 8.88 6.00 -11.60
CA LEU A 253 8.01 5.77 -10.44
C LEU A 253 6.96 6.87 -10.29
N ASP A 254 7.31 8.12 -10.66
CA ASP A 254 6.40 9.27 -10.61
C ASP A 254 5.26 9.19 -11.64
N LEU A 255 5.34 8.29 -12.62
CA LEU A 255 4.24 8.03 -13.55
C LEU A 255 2.95 7.57 -12.87
N LEU A 256 3.02 7.00 -11.67
CA LEU A 256 1.85 6.59 -10.88
C LEU A 256 1.26 7.74 -10.04
N THR A 257 1.98 8.85 -9.86
CA THR A 257 1.50 9.98 -9.06
C THR A 257 0.16 10.51 -9.59
N GLY A 258 -0.86 10.51 -8.72
CA GLY A 258 -2.22 10.97 -9.02
C GLY A 258 -3.02 10.08 -9.98
N LYS A 259 -2.54 8.86 -10.31
CA LYS A 259 -3.21 7.97 -11.28
C LYS A 259 -4.20 7.00 -10.65
N LEU A 260 -4.20 6.86 -9.35
CA LEU A 260 -4.98 5.88 -8.61
C LEU A 260 -5.93 6.59 -7.61
N PRO A 261 -6.97 7.33 -8.05
CA PRO A 261 -7.97 7.83 -7.11
C PRO A 261 -8.73 6.68 -6.42
N ASP A 262 -9.45 6.98 -5.33
CA ASP A 262 -10.10 5.98 -4.47
C ASP A 262 -10.99 5.00 -5.22
N ASP A 263 -11.79 5.48 -6.16
CA ASP A 263 -12.68 4.66 -6.97
C ASP A 263 -11.93 3.70 -7.89
N VAL A 264 -10.83 4.16 -8.47
CA VAL A 264 -9.93 3.31 -9.29
C VAL A 264 -9.31 2.24 -8.41
N MET A 265 -8.74 2.60 -7.24
CA MET A 265 -8.08 1.62 -6.37
C MET A 265 -9.08 0.58 -5.84
N ARG A 266 -10.30 1.00 -5.43
CA ARG A 266 -11.39 0.08 -5.07
C ARG A 266 -11.72 -0.90 -6.20
N ASN A 267 -11.83 -0.40 -7.44
CA ASN A 267 -12.12 -1.27 -8.58
C ASN A 267 -11.01 -2.30 -8.82
N LEU A 268 -9.74 -1.90 -8.70
CA LEU A 268 -8.62 -2.83 -8.83
C LEU A 268 -8.65 -3.90 -7.75
N ASN A 269 -8.90 -3.52 -6.49
CA ASN A 269 -9.06 -4.45 -5.38
C ASN A 269 -10.25 -5.40 -5.62
N TYR A 270 -11.40 -4.88 -6.06
CA TYR A 270 -12.59 -5.69 -6.38
C TYR A 270 -12.30 -6.75 -7.44
N ARG A 271 -11.56 -6.43 -8.49
CA ARG A 271 -11.20 -7.39 -9.55
C ARG A 271 -10.41 -8.59 -9.02
N VAL A 272 -9.59 -8.38 -7.98
CA VAL A 272 -8.85 -9.46 -7.33
C VAL A 272 -9.72 -10.16 -6.31
N ASP A 273 -10.28 -9.43 -5.34
CA ASP A 273 -10.94 -10.01 -4.16
C ASP A 273 -12.24 -10.74 -4.52
N VAL A 274 -12.99 -10.23 -5.49
CA VAL A 274 -14.28 -10.77 -5.93
C VAL A 274 -14.19 -11.38 -7.33
N GLY A 275 -13.52 -10.68 -8.26
CA GLY A 275 -13.35 -11.12 -9.64
C GLY A 275 -12.39 -12.29 -9.82
N ASN A 276 -11.65 -12.69 -8.78
CA ASN A 276 -10.66 -13.76 -8.82
C ASN A 276 -9.56 -13.57 -9.88
N GLU A 277 -9.30 -12.34 -10.31
CA GLU A 277 -8.16 -12.02 -11.16
C GLU A 277 -6.87 -12.04 -10.33
N SER A 278 -5.73 -12.40 -10.94
CA SER A 278 -4.47 -12.29 -10.21
C SER A 278 -4.06 -10.81 -10.04
N PRO A 279 -3.45 -10.43 -8.90
CA PRO A 279 -2.95 -9.06 -8.69
C PRO A 279 -2.04 -8.58 -9.82
N ARG A 280 -1.22 -9.49 -10.37
CA ARG A 280 -0.35 -9.21 -11.53
C ARG A 280 -1.15 -8.86 -12.79
N ALA A 281 -2.20 -9.61 -13.12
CA ALA A 281 -3.03 -9.35 -14.29
C ALA A 281 -3.77 -8.01 -14.18
N VAL A 282 -4.29 -7.70 -12.99
CA VAL A 282 -4.96 -6.43 -12.71
C VAL A 282 -3.99 -5.26 -12.84
N ALA A 283 -2.78 -5.38 -12.29
CA ALA A 283 -1.73 -4.37 -12.43
C ALA A 283 -1.34 -4.14 -13.89
N GLU A 284 -1.14 -5.22 -14.66
CA GLU A 284 -0.80 -5.14 -16.09
C GLU A 284 -1.89 -4.47 -16.91
N SER A 285 -3.15 -4.86 -16.72
CA SER A 285 -4.31 -4.25 -17.39
C SER A 285 -4.35 -2.74 -17.15
N PHE A 286 -4.28 -2.33 -15.88
CA PHE A 286 -4.27 -0.91 -15.51
C PHE A 286 -3.13 -0.14 -16.19
N LEU A 287 -1.91 -0.67 -16.14
CA LEU A 287 -0.75 0.00 -16.73
C LEU A 287 -0.87 0.14 -18.25
N ARG A 288 -1.39 -0.89 -18.95
CA ARG A 288 -1.63 -0.85 -20.39
C ARG A 288 -2.74 0.12 -20.78
N GLU A 289 -3.88 0.09 -20.09
CA GLU A 289 -5.02 0.97 -20.32
C GLU A 289 -4.67 2.45 -20.15
N ASN A 290 -3.74 2.77 -19.23
CA ASN A 290 -3.23 4.11 -19.02
C ASN A 290 -2.00 4.46 -19.87
N GLY A 291 -1.55 3.58 -20.78
CA GLY A 291 -0.39 3.81 -21.64
C GLY A 291 0.94 3.90 -20.91
N LEU A 292 1.01 3.33 -19.71
CA LEU A 292 2.22 3.36 -18.87
C LEU A 292 3.21 2.26 -19.24
N ILE A 293 2.75 1.15 -19.81
CA ILE A 293 3.54 0.10 -20.45
C ILE A 293 2.92 -0.27 -21.81
N ARG A 294 3.69 -1.02 -22.65
CA ARG A 294 3.25 -1.48 -23.98
C ARG A 294 2.57 -2.85 -23.92
#